data_c1b9adc6042c389994109f3f53bb9755
#
_entry.id   c1b9adc6042c389994109f3f53bb9755
#
_cell.length_a   1.000
_cell.length_b   1.000
_cell.length_c   1.000
_cell.angle_alpha   90.00
_cell.angle_beta   90.00
_cell.angle_gamma   90.00
#
_symmetry.space_group_name_H-M   'P 1'
#
loop_
_entity.id
_entity.type
_entity.pdbx_description
1 polymer ?
#
loop_
_entity_poly.entity_id
_entity_poly.type
_entity_poly.pdbx_seq_one_letter_code
_entity_poly.pdbx_strand_id
1 'polypeptide(L)' 'MLVERGLRVMNVEVVGDAYAIASNYLRRSGAMPNSFATNERLLQIVVDLFQQGEFNRIKLGNKAIARYEADALV' A
#
# COMPACT_ATOMS: atom_id res chain seq x y z
N MET A 1 11.13 23.03 8.34
CA MET A 1 11.23 22.74 7.87
C MET A 1 10.53 22.48 6.77
N LEU A 2 10.54 22.02 6.14
CA LEU A 2 10.05 21.85 5.07
C LEU A 2 8.91 21.15 4.93
N VAL A 3 8.76 20.36 5.58
CA VAL A 3 7.70 19.58 5.45
C VAL A 3 6.50 20.25 5.55
N GLU A 4 6.50 21.29 6.12
CA GLU A 4 5.35 21.88 6.35
C GLU A 4 4.71 22.39 5.22
N ARG A 5 5.11 22.46 4.13
CA ARG A 5 4.45 22.94 3.09
C ARG A 5 3.22 22.31 2.79
N GLY A 6 2.58 21.61 3.66
CA GLY A 6 1.34 21.00 3.42
C GLY A 6 1.49 19.61 2.86
N LEU A 7 2.68 19.21 2.60
CA LEU A 7 2.91 17.89 2.13
C LEU A 7 3.01 16.97 3.30
N ARG A 8 2.42 15.81 3.20
CA ARG A 8 2.54 14.86 4.24
C ARG A 8 3.86 14.21 4.17
N VAL A 9 4.50 14.11 5.29
CA VAL A 9 5.76 13.39 5.38
C VAL A 9 5.39 11.93 5.36
N MET A 10 5.94 11.17 4.45
CA MET A 10 5.64 9.78 4.38
C MET A 10 6.21 9.07 5.60
N ASN A 11 5.37 8.32 6.29
CA ASN A 11 5.82 7.51 7.41
C ASN A 11 6.24 6.17 6.83
N VAL A 12 7.52 6.02 6.61
CA VAL A 12 8.08 4.83 5.97
C VAL A 12 7.75 3.58 6.75
N GLU A 13 7.72 3.68 8.06
CA GLU A 13 7.42 2.54 8.90
C GLU A 13 5.99 2.06 8.70
N VAL A 14 5.04 2.97 8.71
CA VAL A 14 3.64 2.61 8.52
C VAL A 14 3.39 2.10 7.11
N VAL A 15 3.95 2.79 6.13
CA VAL A 15 3.79 2.39 4.73
C VAL A 15 4.46 1.02 4.51
N GLY A 16 5.64 0.82 5.07
CA GLY A 16 6.34 -0.45 4.93
C GLY A 16 5.58 -1.59 5.58
N ASP A 17 5.01 -1.36 6.77
CA ASP A 17 4.23 -2.38 7.46
C ASP A 17 2.96 -2.72 6.68
N ALA A 18 2.28 -1.71 6.16
CA ALA A 18 1.07 -1.94 5.38
C ALA A 18 1.39 -2.70 4.09
N TYR A 19 2.50 -2.35 3.46
CA TYR A 19 2.94 -3.04 2.26
C TYR A 19 3.23 -4.51 2.58
N ALA A 20 3.91 -4.78 3.69
CA ALA A 20 4.22 -6.14 4.09
C ALA A 20 2.95 -6.95 4.35
N ILE A 21 1.99 -6.36 5.05
CA ILE A 21 0.72 -7.00 5.32
C ILE A 21 0.02 -7.37 4.02
N ALA A 22 -0.10 -6.40 3.14
CA ALA A 22 -0.83 -6.60 1.89
C ALA A 22 -0.11 -7.57 0.96
N SER A 23 1.20 -7.44 0.82
CA SER A 23 1.94 -8.29 -0.10
C SER A 23 1.95 -9.74 0.38
N ASN A 24 2.08 -9.96 1.69
CA ASN A 24 2.06 -11.31 2.22
C ASN A 24 0.72 -11.99 1.96
N TYR A 25 -0.35 -11.24 2.19
CA TYR A 25 -1.68 -11.79 1.96
C TYR A 25 -1.90 -12.12 0.49
N LEU A 26 -1.57 -11.21 -0.38
CA LEU A 26 -1.82 -11.38 -1.81
C LEU A 26 -0.95 -12.48 -2.43
N ARG A 27 0.27 -12.63 -1.95
CA ARG A 27 1.11 -13.72 -2.43
C ARG A 27 0.61 -15.07 -1.95
N ARG A 28 0.16 -15.15 -0.70
CA ARG A 28 -0.34 -16.40 -0.17
C ARG A 28 -1.60 -16.84 -0.85
N SER A 29 -2.45 -15.89 -1.22
CA SER A 29 -3.70 -16.22 -1.89
C SER A 29 -3.49 -16.51 -3.37
N GLY A 30 -2.29 -16.28 -3.88
CA GLY A 30 -2.02 -16.48 -5.30
C GLY A 30 -2.49 -15.34 -6.18
N ALA A 31 -2.96 -14.25 -5.58
CA ALA A 31 -3.50 -13.14 -6.35
C ALA A 31 -2.41 -12.24 -6.93
N MET A 32 -1.20 -12.33 -6.41
CA MET A 32 -0.14 -11.42 -6.83
C MET A 32 1.15 -12.18 -7.08
N PRO A 33 1.63 -12.20 -8.31
CA PRO A 33 2.93 -12.83 -8.57
C PRO A 33 4.04 -11.98 -7.95
N ASN A 34 5.14 -12.62 -7.61
CA ASN A 34 6.26 -11.88 -7.03
C ASN A 34 7.12 -11.35 -8.16
N SER A 35 6.79 -10.20 -8.69
CA SER A 35 7.57 -9.56 -9.73
C SER A 35 7.73 -8.08 -9.38
N PHE A 36 8.72 -7.46 -9.97
CA PHE A 36 8.97 -6.04 -9.70
C PHE A 36 7.75 -5.19 -10.04
N ALA A 37 7.12 -5.47 -11.17
CA ALA A 37 5.99 -4.67 -11.62
C ALA A 37 4.80 -4.77 -10.64
N THR A 38 4.49 -5.98 -10.16
CA THR A 38 3.37 -6.13 -9.25
C THR A 38 3.69 -5.57 -7.89
N ASN A 39 4.93 -5.72 -7.44
CA ASN A 39 5.35 -5.17 -6.16
C ASN A 39 5.29 -3.64 -6.19
N GLU A 40 5.73 -3.05 -7.27
CA GLU A 40 5.70 -1.60 -7.41
C GLU A 40 4.27 -1.08 -7.46
N ARG A 41 3.39 -1.80 -8.16
CA ARG A 41 2.00 -1.41 -8.24
C ARG A 41 1.35 -1.43 -6.86
N LEU A 42 1.60 -2.47 -6.07
CA LEU A 42 1.04 -2.55 -4.73
C LEU A 42 1.59 -1.43 -3.86
N LEU A 43 2.88 -1.17 -3.94
CA LEU A 43 3.48 -0.11 -3.15
C LEU A 43 2.85 1.24 -3.49
N GLN A 44 2.61 1.48 -4.77
CA GLN A 44 1.98 2.73 -5.20
C GLN A 44 0.57 2.86 -4.62
N ILE A 45 -0.17 1.76 -4.58
CA ILE A 45 -1.51 1.77 -3.99
C ILE A 45 -1.43 2.12 -2.51
N VAL A 46 -0.49 1.53 -1.79
CA VAL A 46 -0.32 1.81 -0.37
C VAL A 46 0.03 3.29 -0.16
N VAL A 47 0.95 3.80 -0.95
CA VAL A 47 1.36 5.20 -0.83
C VAL A 47 0.19 6.13 -1.13
N ASP A 48 -0.58 5.84 -2.17
CA ASP A 48 -1.72 6.68 -2.53
C ASP A 48 -2.76 6.71 -1.41
N LEU A 49 -3.05 5.56 -0.81
CA LEU A 49 -4.00 5.50 0.29
C LEU A 49 -3.48 6.25 1.52
N PHE A 50 -2.19 6.16 1.78
CA PHE A 50 -1.60 6.90 2.88
C PHE A 50 -1.75 8.41 2.63
N GLN A 51 -1.48 8.84 1.42
CA GLN A 51 -1.61 10.26 1.07
C GLN A 51 -3.07 10.74 1.16
N GLN A 52 -4.02 9.83 1.00
CA GLN A 52 -5.43 10.17 1.12
C GLN A 52 -5.90 10.24 2.58
N GLY A 53 -5.03 9.91 3.51
CA GLY A 53 -5.34 10.07 4.92
C GLY A 53 -5.45 8.81 5.74
N GLU A 54 -5.19 7.64 5.16
CA GLU A 54 -5.26 6.42 5.94
C GLU A 54 -3.91 6.17 6.59
N PHE A 55 -3.82 6.40 7.90
CA PHE A 55 -2.55 6.30 8.62
C PHE A 55 -2.43 5.08 9.52
N ASN A 56 -3.48 4.29 9.65
CA ASN A 56 -3.43 3.09 10.47
C ASN A 56 -2.87 1.95 9.62
N ARG A 57 -1.77 1.33 10.07
CA ARG A 57 -1.09 0.34 9.24
C ARG A 57 -1.96 -0.87 8.91
N ILE A 58 -2.80 -1.29 9.81
CA ILE A 58 -3.67 -2.43 9.55
C ILE A 58 -4.75 -2.08 8.53
N LYS A 59 -5.41 -0.94 8.74
CA LYS A 59 -6.43 -0.50 7.81
C LYS A 59 -5.82 -0.17 6.46
N LEU A 60 -4.65 0.42 6.45
CA LEU A 60 -3.97 0.76 5.22
C LEU A 60 -3.66 -0.51 4.42
N GLY A 61 -3.15 -1.54 5.09
CA GLY A 61 -2.88 -2.81 4.45
C GLY A 61 -4.13 -3.45 3.90
N ASN A 62 -5.22 -3.45 4.68
CA ASN A 62 -6.48 -4.05 4.26
C ASN A 62 -7.09 -3.30 3.07
N LYS A 63 -7.02 -1.99 3.08
CA LYS A 63 -7.52 -1.20 1.96
C LYS A 63 -6.68 -1.42 0.70
N ALA A 64 -5.38 -1.60 0.87
CA ALA A 64 -4.52 -1.85 -0.26
C ALA A 64 -4.82 -3.21 -0.90
N ILE A 65 -5.10 -4.22 -0.08
CA ILE A 65 -5.50 -5.53 -0.57
C ILE A 65 -6.77 -5.40 -1.41
N ALA A 66 -7.77 -4.73 -0.86
CA ALA A 66 -9.05 -4.57 -1.54
C ALA A 66 -8.88 -3.83 -2.85
N ARG A 67 -8.08 -2.79 -2.85
CA ARG A 67 -7.85 -1.99 -4.04
C ARG A 67 -7.12 -2.78 -5.11
N TYR A 68 -6.11 -3.52 -4.70
CA TYR A 68 -5.35 -4.33 -5.64
C TYR A 68 -6.25 -5.38 -6.28
N GLU A 69 -7.06 -6.04 -5.48
CA GLU A 69 -7.97 -7.08 -5.99
C GLU A 69 -9.02 -6.49 -6.92
N ALA A 70 -9.55 -5.32 -6.58
CA ALA A 70 -10.52 -4.67 -7.44
C ALA A 70 -9.91 -4.29 -8.78
N ASP A 71 -8.69 -3.78 -8.76
CA ASP A 71 -8.01 -3.40 -10.00
C ASP A 71 -7.69 -4.62 -10.85
N ALA A 72 -7.43 -5.75 -10.23
CA ALA A 72 -7.10 -6.97 -10.96
C ALA A 72 -8.32 -7.57 -11.67
N LEU A 73 -9.52 -7.22 -11.24
CA LEU A 73 -10.73 -7.74 -11.86
C LEU A 73 -11.15 -6.98 -13.10
N VAL A 74 -10.51 -5.88 -13.38
CA VAL A 74 -10.91 -5.03 -14.51
C VAL A 74 -10.26 -5.43 -15.85
#